data_172d8b1ae0f6d3464aa19879d457317e
#
_entry.id   172d8b1ae0f6d3464aa19879d457317e
#
_cell.length_a   1.000
_cell.length_b   1.000
_cell.length_c   1.000
_cell.angle_alpha   90.00
_cell.angle_beta   90.00
_cell.angle_gamma   90.00
#
_symmetry.space_group_name_H-M   'P 1'
#
loop_
_entity.id
_entity.type
_entity.pdbx_description
1 polymer ?
#
loop_
_entity_poly.entity_id
_entity_poly.type
_entity_poly.pdbx_seq_one_letter_code
_entity_poly.pdbx_strand_id
1 'polypeptide(L)'
;MNDSQQHRPAFAEVFPRAPELDALVESFARVPELHDPIWGRVKGTRAFRVFASEMTSWLSQKNVSVEDVGHAIMERRGFEEVVLHFDGQNGKVELPVAIVADRGSDGRIEELRIYFSSWPLDGRRVRRPPLLQPDPDLRESDVVGEYQRALAAGDVGAVVAAFEADGYTREPAGAGRVHRGHDSLRSFYELLFSNGGIPLEHCAAVDDGRSCALEYNLVRWGKAELPPAAGMSVYMRGQGGKLAAARIYGDADASARPV
;
A
#
# COMPACT_ATOMS: atom_id res chain seq x y z
N MET A 1 28.91 2.55 -13.99
CA MET A 1 28.33 1.26 -14.39
C MET A 1 27.25 0.98 -13.38
N ASN A 2 26.01 0.98 -13.85
CA ASN A 2 24.81 1.05 -13.03
C ASN A 2 24.46 -0.32 -12.44
N ASP A 3 24.68 -0.48 -11.13
CA ASP A 3 24.35 -1.70 -10.37
C ASP A 3 22.88 -1.77 -9.93
N SER A 4 22.05 -0.85 -10.41
CA SER A 4 20.64 -0.72 -10.03
C SER A 4 19.68 -1.65 -10.80
N GLN A 5 20.18 -2.49 -11.71
CA GLN A 5 19.33 -3.40 -12.51
C GLN A 5 19.23 -4.84 -11.95
N GLN A 6 19.93 -5.18 -10.88
CA GLN A 6 20.07 -6.59 -10.48
C GLN A 6 19.08 -7.12 -9.43
N HIS A 7 18.17 -6.30 -8.89
CA HIS A 7 17.22 -6.78 -7.87
C HIS A 7 15.84 -6.16 -8.05
N ARG A 8 15.22 -6.31 -9.22
CA ARG A 8 13.77 -6.07 -9.31
C ARG A 8 13.06 -7.12 -8.46
N PRO A 9 12.14 -6.71 -7.54
CA PRO A 9 11.25 -7.68 -6.92
C PRO A 9 10.45 -8.37 -8.01
N ALA A 10 10.49 -9.69 -8.01
CA ALA A 10 9.94 -10.53 -9.08
C ALA A 10 8.41 -10.46 -9.26
N PHE A 11 7.71 -9.56 -8.55
CA PHE A 11 6.25 -9.56 -8.46
C PHE A 11 5.56 -8.92 -9.66
N ALA A 12 5.95 -7.71 -10.06
CA ALA A 12 5.33 -7.05 -11.21
C ALA A 12 5.61 -7.80 -12.52
N GLU A 13 6.72 -8.55 -12.59
CA GLU A 13 7.08 -9.35 -13.75
C GLU A 13 6.48 -10.76 -13.75
N VAL A 14 6.23 -11.33 -12.57
CA VAL A 14 5.83 -12.74 -12.44
C VAL A 14 4.33 -12.94 -12.57
N PHE A 15 3.51 -12.05 -12.01
CA PHE A 15 2.06 -12.18 -12.11
C PHE A 15 1.49 -12.12 -13.53
N PRO A 16 2.07 -11.36 -14.50
CA PRO A 16 1.59 -11.39 -15.88
C PRO A 16 2.02 -12.61 -16.71
N ARG A 17 2.95 -13.45 -16.22
CA ARG A 17 3.58 -14.50 -17.04
C ARG A 17 3.45 -15.87 -16.40
N ALA A 18 2.50 -16.67 -16.88
CA ALA A 18 2.26 -18.06 -16.43
C ALA A 18 3.49 -18.99 -16.40
N PRO A 19 4.53 -18.86 -17.25
CA PRO A 19 5.70 -19.76 -17.21
C PRO A 19 6.59 -19.58 -15.98
N GLU A 20 6.43 -18.49 -15.23
CA GLU A 20 7.32 -18.11 -14.11
C GLU A 20 6.77 -18.49 -12.74
N LEU A 21 5.59 -19.17 -12.69
CA LEU A 21 4.96 -19.57 -11.43
C LEU A 21 5.85 -20.50 -10.58
N ASP A 22 6.59 -21.42 -11.22
CA ASP A 22 7.49 -22.31 -10.51
C ASP A 22 8.67 -21.54 -9.91
N ALA A 23 9.23 -20.60 -10.64
CA ALA A 23 10.28 -19.72 -10.15
C ALA A 23 9.79 -18.86 -8.97
N LEU A 24 8.54 -18.39 -9.01
CA LEU A 24 7.94 -17.68 -7.89
C LEU A 24 7.78 -18.57 -6.65
N VAL A 25 7.29 -19.79 -6.82
CA VAL A 25 7.21 -20.78 -5.72
C VAL A 25 8.60 -21.05 -5.15
N GLU A 26 9.62 -21.20 -5.99
CA GLU A 26 11.01 -21.47 -5.59
C GLU A 26 11.66 -20.25 -4.91
N SER A 27 11.16 -19.04 -5.15
CA SER A 27 11.66 -17.83 -4.49
C SER A 27 11.30 -17.76 -3.00
N PHE A 28 10.36 -18.59 -2.52
CA PHE A 28 10.05 -18.67 -1.10
C PHE A 28 11.07 -19.53 -0.34
N ALA A 29 11.44 -19.08 0.85
CA ALA A 29 12.35 -19.79 1.75
C ALA A 29 11.73 -21.08 2.30
N ARG A 30 10.41 -21.10 2.41
CA ARG A 30 9.61 -22.18 2.98
C ARG A 30 8.34 -22.38 2.16
N VAL A 31 7.32 -22.93 2.78
CA VAL A 31 5.98 -23.04 2.20
C VAL A 31 5.46 -21.64 1.87
N PRO A 32 5.07 -21.37 0.63
CA PRO A 32 4.54 -20.06 0.24
C PRO A 32 3.38 -19.61 1.13
N GLU A 33 3.46 -18.36 1.57
CA GLU A 33 2.41 -17.72 2.34
C GLU A 33 2.20 -16.29 1.82
N LEU A 34 0.94 -15.95 1.53
CA LEU A 34 0.57 -14.61 1.14
C LEU A 34 -0.77 -14.21 1.78
N HIS A 35 -0.95 -12.90 1.91
CA HIS A 35 -2.19 -12.29 2.37
C HIS A 35 -2.73 -11.34 1.30
N ASP A 36 -3.93 -11.64 0.80
CA ASP A 36 -4.62 -10.87 -0.25
C ASP A 36 -5.93 -10.27 0.30
N PRO A 37 -6.34 -9.07 -0.11
CA PRO A 37 -7.58 -8.46 0.38
C PRO A 37 -8.86 -9.23 0.05
N ILE A 38 -8.89 -10.00 -1.05
CA ILE A 38 -10.06 -10.76 -1.52
C ILE A 38 -9.96 -12.23 -1.10
N TRP A 39 -8.80 -12.85 -1.35
CA TRP A 39 -8.58 -14.27 -1.06
C TRP A 39 -8.27 -14.55 0.41
N GLY A 40 -7.93 -13.52 1.18
CA GLY A 40 -7.47 -13.68 2.55
C GLY A 40 -6.07 -14.31 2.62
N ARG A 41 -5.87 -15.20 3.60
CA ARG A 41 -4.60 -15.90 3.79
C ARG A 41 -4.51 -17.12 2.88
N VAL A 42 -3.52 -17.12 1.99
CA VAL A 42 -3.18 -18.24 1.11
C VAL A 42 -1.88 -18.86 1.61
N LYS A 43 -1.93 -20.13 2.08
CA LYS A 43 -0.77 -20.83 2.64
C LYS A 43 -0.64 -22.22 2.04
N GLY A 44 0.56 -22.55 1.60
CA GLY A 44 0.89 -23.83 1.00
C GLY A 44 1.09 -23.76 -0.51
N THR A 45 1.99 -24.58 -1.04
CA THR A 45 2.35 -24.60 -2.47
C THR A 45 1.13 -24.82 -3.37
N ARG A 46 0.23 -25.71 -3.01
CA ARG A 46 -0.97 -25.99 -3.81
C ARG A 46 -1.91 -24.79 -3.82
N ALA A 47 -2.20 -24.18 -2.64
CA ALA A 47 -3.09 -23.03 -2.54
C ALA A 47 -2.49 -21.83 -3.28
N PHE A 48 -1.18 -21.61 -3.15
CA PHE A 48 -0.47 -20.55 -3.85
C PHE A 48 -0.52 -20.71 -5.38
N ARG A 49 -0.35 -21.95 -5.90
CA ARG A 49 -0.48 -22.21 -7.34
C ARG A 49 -1.89 -21.93 -7.85
N VAL A 50 -2.93 -22.29 -7.08
CA VAL A 50 -4.32 -21.96 -7.45
C VAL A 50 -4.51 -20.46 -7.49
N PHE A 51 -4.12 -19.73 -6.44
CA PHE A 51 -4.19 -18.27 -6.40
C PHE A 51 -3.48 -17.62 -7.60
N ALA A 52 -2.23 -18.00 -7.86
CA ALA A 52 -1.46 -17.42 -8.94
C ALA A 52 -2.04 -17.75 -10.34
N SER A 53 -2.57 -18.96 -10.54
CA SER A 53 -3.25 -19.34 -11.77
C SER A 53 -4.52 -18.52 -12.01
N GLU A 54 -5.36 -18.34 -10.98
CA GLU A 54 -6.58 -17.53 -11.06
C GLU A 54 -6.25 -16.06 -11.30
N MET A 55 -5.23 -15.53 -10.62
CA MET A 55 -4.76 -14.16 -10.82
C MET A 55 -4.25 -13.95 -12.26
N THR A 56 -3.40 -14.85 -12.76
CA THR A 56 -2.90 -14.79 -14.15
C THR A 56 -4.04 -14.85 -15.17
N SER A 57 -5.00 -15.73 -14.94
CA SER A 57 -6.19 -15.85 -15.78
C SER A 57 -7.01 -14.55 -15.78
N TRP A 58 -7.25 -13.97 -14.62
CA TRP A 58 -7.97 -12.72 -14.47
C TRP A 58 -7.26 -11.55 -15.17
N LEU A 59 -5.93 -11.40 -14.95
CA LEU A 59 -5.13 -10.38 -15.61
C LEU A 59 -5.19 -10.48 -17.13
N SER A 60 -5.09 -11.71 -17.66
CA SER A 60 -5.15 -11.98 -19.10
C SER A 60 -6.55 -11.69 -19.67
N GLN A 61 -7.61 -12.16 -19.01
CA GLN A 61 -9.00 -11.94 -19.46
C GLN A 61 -9.39 -10.46 -19.48
N LYS A 62 -8.83 -9.66 -18.58
CA LYS A 62 -9.08 -8.23 -18.48
C LYS A 62 -8.13 -7.37 -19.31
N ASN A 63 -7.17 -7.99 -20.04
CA ASN A 63 -6.12 -7.26 -20.76
C ASN A 63 -5.42 -6.23 -19.86
N VAL A 64 -5.06 -6.64 -18.63
CA VAL A 64 -4.48 -5.72 -17.66
C VAL A 64 -3.11 -5.27 -18.12
N SER A 65 -2.89 -3.96 -18.15
CA SER A 65 -1.54 -3.38 -18.22
C SER A 65 -1.08 -2.95 -16.83
N VAL A 66 0.21 -3.11 -16.57
CA VAL A 66 0.84 -2.82 -15.28
C VAL A 66 1.72 -1.59 -15.44
N GLU A 67 1.47 -0.58 -14.62
CA GLU A 67 2.33 0.59 -14.47
C GLU A 67 3.17 0.42 -13.20
N ASP A 68 4.50 0.46 -13.33
CA ASP A 68 5.43 0.48 -12.20
C ASP A 68 5.43 1.89 -11.59
N VAL A 69 5.12 1.99 -10.30
CA VAL A 69 5.06 3.26 -9.57
C VAL A 69 6.31 3.46 -8.72
N GLY A 70 6.82 2.40 -8.12
CA GLY A 70 8.02 2.46 -7.30
C GLY A 70 8.23 1.21 -6.45
N HIS A 71 9.46 1.06 -6.00
CA HIS A 71 9.85 -0.05 -5.11
C HIS A 71 11.05 0.33 -4.26
N ALA A 72 11.22 -0.38 -3.14
CA ALA A 72 12.45 -0.40 -2.37
C ALA A 72 12.70 -1.78 -1.77
N ILE A 73 13.97 -2.17 -1.69
CA ILE A 73 14.39 -3.42 -1.08
C ILE A 73 15.44 -3.12 -0.03
N MET A 74 15.12 -3.50 1.21
CA MET A 74 16.02 -3.49 2.34
C MET A 74 16.43 -4.92 2.68
N GLU A 75 17.36 -5.10 3.59
CA GLU A 75 17.94 -6.40 3.92
C GLU A 75 16.88 -7.49 4.20
N ARG A 76 15.84 -7.16 4.97
CA ARG A 76 14.84 -8.14 5.43
C ARG A 76 13.43 -7.91 4.90
N ARG A 77 13.20 -6.83 4.19
CA ARG A 77 11.87 -6.46 3.68
C ARG A 77 11.99 -5.61 2.43
N GLY A 78 11.06 -5.81 1.52
CA GLY A 78 10.91 -4.94 0.35
C GLY A 78 9.45 -4.60 0.11
N PHE A 79 9.21 -3.54 -0.62
CA PHE A 79 7.87 -3.22 -1.15
C PHE A 79 7.94 -2.88 -2.63
N GLU A 80 6.80 -3.04 -3.28
CA GLU A 80 6.56 -2.66 -4.67
C GLU A 80 5.19 -2.01 -4.77
N GLU A 81 5.07 -0.96 -5.57
CA GLU A 81 3.83 -0.29 -5.91
C GLU A 81 3.59 -0.38 -7.41
N VAL A 82 2.41 -0.80 -7.79
CA VAL A 82 1.97 -0.82 -9.19
C VAL A 82 0.57 -0.24 -9.32
N VAL A 83 0.21 0.20 -10.53
CA VAL A 83 -1.20 0.46 -10.89
C VAL A 83 -1.59 -0.51 -12.00
N LEU A 84 -2.66 -1.24 -11.77
CA LEU A 84 -3.26 -2.11 -12.76
C LEU A 84 -4.33 -1.33 -13.53
N HIS A 85 -4.18 -1.25 -14.85
CA HIS A 85 -5.13 -0.59 -15.74
C HIS A 85 -5.88 -1.62 -16.57
N PHE A 86 -7.21 -1.57 -16.57
CA PHE A 86 -8.06 -2.50 -17.31
C PHE A 86 -9.45 -1.92 -17.61
N ASP A 87 -10.19 -2.59 -18.49
CA ASP A 87 -11.58 -2.25 -18.78
C ASP A 87 -12.52 -2.92 -17.76
N GLY A 88 -13.17 -2.10 -16.92
CA GLY A 88 -14.22 -2.51 -16.01
C GLY A 88 -15.62 -2.42 -16.66
N GLN A 89 -16.64 -2.78 -15.90
CA GLN A 89 -18.04 -2.71 -16.39
C GLN A 89 -18.49 -1.27 -16.69
N ASN A 90 -17.97 -0.29 -15.96
CA ASN A 90 -18.36 1.13 -16.05
C ASN A 90 -17.25 2.02 -16.66
N GLY A 91 -16.31 1.45 -17.39
CA GLY A 91 -15.22 2.20 -18.02
C GLY A 91 -13.83 1.77 -17.56
N LYS A 92 -12.83 2.61 -17.81
CA LYS A 92 -11.44 2.36 -17.41
C LYS A 92 -11.32 2.31 -15.89
N VAL A 93 -10.62 1.31 -15.41
CA VAL A 93 -10.31 1.11 -13.99
C VAL A 93 -8.81 1.24 -13.79
N GLU A 94 -8.44 1.98 -12.77
CA GLU A 94 -7.09 2.05 -12.24
C GLU A 94 -7.12 1.48 -10.82
N LEU A 95 -6.41 0.39 -10.62
CA LEU A 95 -6.32 -0.29 -9.32
C LEU A 95 -4.90 -0.14 -8.79
N PRO A 96 -4.66 0.78 -7.83
CA PRO A 96 -3.40 0.84 -7.13
C PRO A 96 -3.20 -0.37 -6.23
N VAL A 97 -2.04 -1.00 -6.34
CA VAL A 97 -1.65 -2.18 -5.56
C VAL A 97 -0.29 -1.92 -4.94
N ALA A 98 -0.14 -2.25 -3.66
CA ALA A 98 1.15 -2.34 -3.00
C ALA A 98 1.38 -3.77 -2.51
N ILE A 99 2.62 -4.23 -2.63
CA ILE A 99 3.03 -5.57 -2.21
C ILE A 99 4.22 -5.41 -1.28
N VAL A 100 4.16 -6.05 -0.12
CA VAL A 100 5.29 -6.13 0.82
C VAL A 100 5.76 -7.57 0.90
N ALA A 101 7.08 -7.76 0.82
CA ALA A 101 7.74 -9.04 0.95
C ALA A 101 8.63 -9.04 2.19
N ASP A 102 8.36 -9.89 3.17
CA ASP A 102 9.34 -10.24 4.19
C ASP A 102 10.32 -11.26 3.64
N ARG A 103 11.60 -11.10 3.95
CA ARG A 103 12.70 -11.92 3.43
C ARG A 103 13.54 -12.50 4.56
N GLY A 104 13.94 -13.74 4.38
CA GLY A 104 14.93 -14.40 5.22
C GLY A 104 16.35 -13.85 4.98
N SER A 105 17.28 -14.29 5.82
CA SER A 105 18.71 -13.93 5.70
C SER A 105 19.36 -14.44 4.41
N ASP A 106 18.73 -15.40 3.74
CA ASP A 106 19.15 -15.94 2.43
C ASP A 106 18.56 -15.14 1.24
N GLY A 107 17.83 -14.04 1.53
CA GLY A 107 17.17 -13.20 0.54
C GLY A 107 15.88 -13.78 -0.05
N ARG A 108 15.50 -15.00 0.35
CA ARG A 108 14.26 -15.64 -0.12
C ARG A 108 13.05 -15.10 0.63
N ILE A 109 11.89 -15.18 0.00
CA ILE A 109 10.64 -14.65 0.55
C ILE A 109 10.13 -15.58 1.67
N GLU A 110 9.77 -15.00 2.79
CA GLU A 110 9.10 -15.69 3.89
C GLU A 110 7.58 -15.51 3.82
N GLU A 111 7.14 -14.28 3.54
CA GLU A 111 5.72 -13.92 3.48
C GLU A 111 5.48 -12.77 2.53
N LEU A 112 4.32 -12.74 1.90
CA LEU A 112 3.82 -11.66 1.08
C LEU A 112 2.54 -11.06 1.64
N ARG A 113 2.45 -9.74 1.60
CA ARG A 113 1.22 -9.01 1.92
C ARG A 113 0.87 -8.07 0.78
N ILE A 114 -0.32 -8.25 0.22
CA ILE A 114 -0.85 -7.44 -0.88
C ILE A 114 -1.87 -6.47 -0.30
N TYR A 115 -1.80 -5.20 -0.71
CA TYR A 115 -2.68 -4.13 -0.26
C TYR A 115 -3.29 -3.42 -1.47
N PHE A 116 -4.61 -3.39 -1.53
CA PHE A 116 -5.40 -2.59 -2.46
C PHE A 116 -6.82 -2.40 -1.92
N SER A 117 -7.54 -1.40 -2.44
CA SER A 117 -8.96 -1.23 -2.19
C SER A 117 -9.79 -2.04 -3.17
N SER A 118 -10.82 -2.75 -2.70
CA SER A 118 -11.76 -3.43 -3.59
C SER A 118 -12.75 -2.46 -4.28
N TRP A 119 -12.81 -1.22 -3.83
CA TRP A 119 -13.74 -0.22 -4.38
C TRP A 119 -13.67 -0.04 -5.91
N PRO A 120 -12.50 0.02 -6.56
CA PRO A 120 -12.43 0.11 -8.02
C PRO A 120 -12.96 -1.13 -8.74
N LEU A 121 -13.03 -2.27 -8.07
CA LEU A 121 -13.45 -3.55 -8.65
C LEU A 121 -14.97 -3.74 -8.60
N ASP A 122 -15.57 -3.48 -7.43
CA ASP A 122 -16.96 -3.86 -7.15
C ASP A 122 -17.78 -2.78 -6.41
N GLY A 123 -17.19 -1.60 -6.17
CA GLY A 123 -17.83 -0.50 -5.43
C GLY A 123 -17.98 -0.76 -3.93
N ARG A 124 -17.33 -1.77 -3.38
CA ARG A 124 -17.35 -2.07 -1.96
C ARG A 124 -16.03 -1.71 -1.31
N ARG A 125 -16.10 -1.40 -0.01
CA ARG A 125 -14.94 -1.22 0.85
C ARG A 125 -14.87 -2.40 1.79
N VAL A 126 -13.77 -3.13 1.74
CA VAL A 126 -13.56 -4.31 2.59
C VAL A 126 -12.53 -3.99 3.65
N ARG A 127 -12.99 -3.93 4.90
CA ARG A 127 -12.09 -3.80 6.04
C ARG A 127 -11.35 -5.12 6.24
N ARG A 128 -10.04 -5.04 6.30
CA ARG A 128 -9.16 -6.19 6.48
C ARG A 128 -8.71 -6.30 7.94
N PRO A 129 -8.84 -7.45 8.60
CA PRO A 129 -8.29 -7.65 9.94
C PRO A 129 -6.78 -7.37 9.99
N PRO A 130 -6.21 -7.03 11.17
CA PRO A 130 -4.77 -6.86 11.34
C PRO A 130 -3.97 -8.04 10.79
N LEU A 131 -2.91 -7.74 10.06
CA LEU A 131 -1.97 -8.73 9.54
C LEU A 131 -0.72 -8.83 10.42
N LEU A 132 -0.35 -7.72 11.03
CA LEU A 132 0.83 -7.58 11.88
C LEU A 132 0.44 -7.04 13.24
N GLN A 133 1.27 -7.33 14.23
CA GLN A 133 1.16 -6.69 15.54
C GLN A 133 1.80 -5.30 15.49
N PRO A 134 1.25 -4.32 16.23
CA PRO A 134 1.87 -3.02 16.38
C PRO A 134 3.28 -3.13 16.98
N ASP A 135 4.20 -2.34 16.45
CA ASP A 135 5.53 -2.10 17.03
C ASP A 135 5.53 -0.71 17.70
N PRO A 136 5.46 -0.64 19.03
CA PRO A 136 5.41 0.63 19.74
C PRO A 136 6.70 1.44 19.64
N ASP A 137 7.81 0.82 19.24
CA ASP A 137 9.10 1.49 19.09
C ASP A 137 9.33 2.02 17.67
N LEU A 138 8.51 1.60 16.71
CA LEU A 138 8.61 2.08 15.33
C LEU A 138 8.18 3.56 15.23
N ARG A 139 9.15 4.41 14.97
CA ARG A 139 8.97 5.87 14.82
C ARG A 139 9.82 6.39 13.68
N GLU A 140 9.17 7.05 12.74
CA GLU A 140 9.89 7.83 11.73
C GLU A 140 10.27 9.20 12.34
N SER A 141 11.52 9.63 12.14
CA SER A 141 12.05 10.84 12.78
C SER A 141 12.01 12.09 11.92
N ASP A 142 11.71 11.94 10.64
CA ASP A 142 11.71 13.00 9.62
C ASP A 142 10.29 13.48 9.25
N VAL A 143 10.15 14.03 8.05
CA VAL A 143 8.87 14.53 7.53
C VAL A 143 7.77 13.47 7.52
N VAL A 144 8.11 12.18 7.37
CA VAL A 144 7.12 11.10 7.47
C VAL A 144 6.57 11.04 8.89
N GLY A 145 7.44 11.07 9.90
CA GLY A 145 7.02 11.11 11.31
C GLY A 145 6.27 12.40 11.67
N GLU A 146 6.66 13.55 11.08
CA GLU A 146 5.91 14.82 11.25
C GLU A 146 4.50 14.69 10.69
N TYR A 147 4.37 14.17 9.49
CA TYR A 147 3.07 13.88 8.87
C TYR A 147 2.23 12.92 9.72
N GLN A 148 2.80 11.83 10.24
CA GLN A 148 2.08 10.89 11.09
C GLN A 148 1.56 11.53 12.38
N ARG A 149 2.38 12.37 13.01
CA ARG A 149 1.94 13.13 14.20
C ARG A 149 0.82 14.10 13.89
N ALA A 150 0.92 14.83 12.78
CA ALA A 150 -0.11 15.76 12.33
C ALA A 150 -1.42 15.05 11.96
N LEU A 151 -1.33 13.89 11.29
CA LEU A 151 -2.47 13.02 10.95
C LEU A 151 -3.18 12.55 12.22
N ALA A 152 -2.42 12.08 13.22
CA ALA A 152 -2.95 11.62 14.50
C ALA A 152 -3.62 12.73 15.29
N ALA A 153 -3.09 13.95 15.22
CA ALA A 153 -3.65 15.14 15.88
C ALA A 153 -4.85 15.74 15.12
N GLY A 154 -5.03 15.44 13.84
CA GLY A 154 -6.00 16.09 12.98
C GLY A 154 -5.62 17.54 12.65
N ASP A 155 -4.31 17.85 12.63
CA ASP A 155 -3.79 19.17 12.31
C ASP A 155 -3.63 19.35 10.80
N VAL A 156 -4.65 19.93 10.17
CA VAL A 156 -4.67 20.22 8.73
C VAL A 156 -3.47 21.09 8.31
N GLY A 157 -3.14 22.10 9.13
CA GLY A 157 -2.05 23.02 8.82
C GLY A 157 -0.71 22.31 8.76
N ALA A 158 -0.41 21.50 9.77
CA ALA A 158 0.82 20.73 9.86
C ALA A 158 0.90 19.64 8.78
N VAL A 159 -0.22 18.93 8.50
CA VAL A 159 -0.26 17.95 7.40
C VAL A 159 0.06 18.60 6.06
N VAL A 160 -0.59 19.72 5.72
CA VAL A 160 -0.35 20.41 4.44
C VAL A 160 1.07 20.96 4.37
N ALA A 161 1.61 21.48 5.48
CA ALA A 161 2.98 22.00 5.55
C ALA A 161 4.05 20.91 5.34
N ALA A 162 3.74 19.65 5.62
CA ALA A 162 4.62 18.51 5.36
C ALA A 162 4.79 18.21 3.86
N PHE A 163 3.91 18.68 2.99
CA PHE A 163 4.02 18.44 1.54
C PHE A 163 4.77 19.56 0.81
N GLU A 164 5.41 19.19 -0.29
CA GLU A 164 5.87 20.15 -1.31
C GLU A 164 4.67 20.91 -1.92
N ALA A 165 4.95 22.05 -2.57
CA ALA A 165 3.90 22.92 -3.13
C ALA A 165 2.99 22.18 -4.13
N ASP A 166 3.53 21.23 -4.90
CA ASP A 166 2.84 20.38 -5.86
C ASP A 166 2.67 18.93 -5.37
N GLY A 167 2.98 18.68 -4.10
CA GLY A 167 2.83 17.38 -3.46
C GLY A 167 1.38 16.89 -3.48
N TYR A 168 1.18 15.59 -3.34
CA TYR A 168 -0.15 15.02 -3.43
C TYR A 168 -0.41 13.87 -2.46
N THR A 169 -1.69 13.68 -2.15
CA THR A 169 -2.22 12.46 -1.53
C THR A 169 -3.06 11.70 -2.55
N ARG A 170 -2.89 10.38 -2.65
CA ARG A 170 -3.75 9.47 -3.40
C ARG A 170 -4.50 8.56 -2.44
N GLU A 171 -5.83 8.62 -2.50
CA GLU A 171 -6.70 7.69 -1.78
C GLU A 171 -6.63 6.28 -2.37
N PRO A 172 -7.02 5.22 -1.61
CA PRO A 172 -6.97 3.84 -2.09
C PRO A 172 -7.86 3.57 -3.32
N ALA A 173 -8.86 4.41 -3.55
CA ALA A 173 -9.87 4.20 -4.60
C ALA A 173 -9.40 4.59 -6.03
N GLY A 174 -8.12 4.90 -6.23
CA GLY A 174 -7.53 5.08 -7.57
C GLY A 174 -7.55 6.51 -8.11
N ALA A 175 -7.44 6.65 -9.44
CA ALA A 175 -7.09 7.89 -10.14
C ALA A 175 -8.00 9.10 -9.88
N GLY A 176 -9.28 8.90 -9.74
CA GLY A 176 -10.23 10.00 -9.45
C GLY A 176 -10.12 10.57 -8.03
N ARG A 177 -9.17 10.10 -7.24
CA ARG A 177 -9.00 10.39 -5.81
C ARG A 177 -7.58 10.86 -5.48
N VAL A 178 -7.03 11.73 -6.33
CA VAL A 178 -5.74 12.38 -6.12
C VAL A 178 -5.96 13.85 -5.77
N HIS A 179 -5.43 14.25 -4.61
CA HIS A 179 -5.49 15.62 -4.09
C HIS A 179 -4.10 16.24 -4.20
N ARG A 180 -3.91 17.14 -5.16
CA ARG A 180 -2.60 17.72 -5.49
C ARG A 180 -2.56 19.20 -5.17
N GLY A 181 -1.43 19.64 -4.58
CA GLY A 181 -1.17 21.01 -4.18
C GLY A 181 -1.86 21.40 -2.87
N HIS A 182 -1.35 22.45 -2.22
CA HIS A 182 -1.74 22.79 -0.85
C HIS A 182 -3.24 23.09 -0.69
N ASP A 183 -3.90 23.72 -1.68
CA ASP A 183 -5.33 24.05 -1.57
C ASP A 183 -6.20 22.78 -1.64
N SER A 184 -5.89 21.87 -2.57
CA SER A 184 -6.61 20.59 -2.69
C SER A 184 -6.36 19.69 -1.49
N LEU A 185 -5.12 19.63 -1.00
CA LEU A 185 -4.76 18.91 0.21
C LEU A 185 -5.49 19.46 1.43
N ARG A 186 -5.54 20.79 1.58
CA ARG A 186 -6.27 21.43 2.68
C ARG A 186 -7.72 21.04 2.68
N SER A 187 -8.41 21.20 1.56
CA SER A 187 -9.84 20.84 1.44
C SER A 187 -10.10 19.36 1.75
N PHE A 188 -9.21 18.47 1.30
CA PHE A 188 -9.30 17.05 1.58
C PHE A 188 -9.11 16.74 3.06
N TYR A 189 -8.07 17.29 3.71
CA TYR A 189 -7.80 17.00 5.12
C TYR A 189 -8.77 17.70 6.07
N GLU A 190 -9.33 18.86 5.72
CA GLU A 190 -10.44 19.49 6.47
C GLU A 190 -11.66 18.57 6.54
N LEU A 191 -12.03 17.98 5.40
CA LEU A 191 -13.11 16.99 5.36
C LEU A 191 -12.72 15.71 6.15
N LEU A 192 -11.51 15.20 5.94
CA LEU A 192 -11.02 13.98 6.55
C LEU A 192 -11.00 14.06 8.08
N PHE A 193 -10.61 15.21 8.62
CA PHE A 193 -10.50 15.47 10.06
C PHE A 193 -11.73 16.14 10.67
N SER A 194 -12.85 16.21 9.95
CA SER A 194 -14.07 16.87 10.46
C SER A 194 -14.55 16.29 11.80
N ASN A 195 -14.18 15.05 12.14
CA ASN A 195 -14.46 14.40 13.42
C ASN A 195 -13.19 14.17 14.29
N GLY A 196 -12.05 14.75 13.92
CA GLY A 196 -10.77 14.64 14.60
C GLY A 196 -9.72 13.83 13.82
N GLY A 197 -8.55 13.65 14.40
CA GLY A 197 -7.40 13.01 13.76
C GLY A 197 -7.52 11.50 13.61
N ILE A 198 -6.55 10.93 12.89
CA ILE A 198 -6.51 9.50 12.54
C ILE A 198 -5.18 8.93 13.06
N PRO A 199 -5.10 8.51 14.33
CA PRO A 199 -3.93 7.81 14.83
C PRO A 199 -3.83 6.42 14.25
N LEU A 200 -2.62 6.04 13.85
CA LEU A 200 -2.31 4.72 13.32
C LEU A 200 -1.38 3.98 14.28
N GLU A 201 -1.59 2.69 14.46
CA GLU A 201 -0.64 1.81 15.14
C GLU A 201 0.32 1.24 14.11
N HIS A 202 1.56 1.75 14.07
CA HIS A 202 2.55 1.29 13.11
C HIS A 202 3.01 -0.12 13.45
N CYS A 203 3.15 -0.97 12.43
CA CYS A 203 3.53 -2.36 12.58
C CYS A 203 4.89 -2.67 11.96
N ALA A 204 5.18 -2.10 10.80
CA ALA A 204 6.40 -2.35 10.06
C ALA A 204 6.71 -1.24 9.07
N ALA A 205 7.98 -1.03 8.76
CA ALA A 205 8.43 -0.07 7.76
C ALA A 205 9.46 -0.67 6.80
N VAL A 206 9.46 -0.14 5.58
CA VAL A 206 10.55 -0.27 4.60
C VAL A 206 10.93 1.14 4.19
N ASP A 207 12.12 1.58 4.54
CA ASP A 207 12.58 2.94 4.28
C ASP A 207 13.98 2.93 3.66
N ASP A 208 14.10 3.46 2.43
CA ASP A 208 15.36 3.60 1.70
C ASP A 208 15.92 5.03 1.72
N GLY A 209 15.32 5.91 2.53
CA GLY A 209 15.63 7.34 2.60
C GLY A 209 14.92 8.20 1.56
N ARG A 210 14.41 7.61 0.48
CA ARG A 210 13.59 8.27 -0.55
C ARG A 210 12.12 7.92 -0.40
N SER A 211 11.84 6.66 -0.21
CA SER A 211 10.48 6.12 -0.05
C SER A 211 10.37 5.42 1.29
N CYS A 212 9.29 5.68 2.01
CA CYS A 212 8.96 5.00 3.25
C CYS A 212 7.60 4.33 3.10
N ALA A 213 7.58 3.01 3.13
CA ALA A 213 6.34 2.20 3.17
C ALA A 213 6.05 1.82 4.62
N LEU A 214 4.90 2.25 5.15
CA LEU A 214 4.44 1.92 6.48
C LEU A 214 3.25 0.99 6.42
N GLU A 215 3.35 -0.16 7.09
CA GLU A 215 2.23 -1.04 7.41
C GLU A 215 1.71 -0.68 8.80
N TYR A 216 0.40 -0.58 8.94
CA TYR A 216 -0.24 -0.12 10.18
C TYR A 216 -1.59 -0.79 10.42
N ASN A 217 -2.09 -0.67 11.65
CA ASN A 217 -3.48 -0.90 11.99
C ASN A 217 -4.20 0.42 12.21
N LEU A 218 -5.31 0.62 11.51
CA LEU A 218 -6.25 1.70 11.76
C LEU A 218 -7.19 1.27 12.89
N VAL A 219 -7.12 1.97 14.02
CA VAL A 219 -7.88 1.63 15.23
C VAL A 219 -8.91 2.70 15.62
N ARG A 220 -8.74 3.91 15.06
CA ARG A 220 -9.62 5.04 15.36
C ARG A 220 -9.67 6.02 14.19
N TRP A 221 -10.83 6.63 13.98
CA TRP A 221 -11.02 7.75 13.06
C TRP A 221 -11.77 8.87 13.79
N GLY A 222 -11.08 9.96 14.03
CA GLY A 222 -11.61 11.03 14.86
C GLY A 222 -11.97 10.53 16.25
N LYS A 223 -13.23 10.68 16.64
CA LYS A 223 -13.77 10.22 17.92
C LYS A 223 -14.29 8.78 17.89
N ALA A 224 -14.40 8.17 16.71
CA ALA A 224 -14.91 6.82 16.57
C ALA A 224 -13.78 5.79 16.72
N GLU A 225 -13.90 4.93 17.72
CA GLU A 225 -13.10 3.72 17.83
C GLU A 225 -13.54 2.73 16.75
N LEU A 226 -12.58 2.09 16.11
CA LEU A 226 -12.83 1.14 15.03
C LEU A 226 -12.27 -0.23 15.43
N PRO A 227 -12.90 -1.32 15.02
CA PRO A 227 -12.21 -2.58 15.04
C PRO A 227 -10.93 -2.46 14.21
N PRO A 228 -9.78 -2.90 14.74
CA PRO A 228 -8.50 -2.73 14.06
C PRO A 228 -8.52 -3.26 12.61
N ALA A 229 -7.95 -2.50 11.70
CA ALA A 229 -7.91 -2.84 10.28
C ALA A 229 -6.51 -2.61 9.70
N ALA A 230 -5.98 -3.61 8.98
CA ALA A 230 -4.71 -3.51 8.30
C ALA A 230 -4.78 -2.50 7.17
N GLY A 231 -3.75 -1.66 7.07
CA GLY A 231 -3.53 -0.72 5.99
C GLY A 231 -2.05 -0.55 5.69
N MET A 232 -1.78 0.10 4.58
CA MET A 232 -0.43 0.46 4.15
C MET A 232 -0.45 1.82 3.49
N SER A 233 0.62 2.57 3.67
CA SER A 233 0.87 3.82 2.95
C SER A 233 2.31 3.92 2.52
N VAL A 234 2.55 4.54 1.37
CA VAL A 234 3.89 4.85 0.88
C VAL A 234 4.07 6.36 0.78
N TYR A 235 5.11 6.85 1.41
CA TYR A 235 5.50 8.26 1.46
C TYR A 235 6.75 8.47 0.62
N MET A 236 6.66 9.38 -0.35
CA MET A 236 7.80 9.78 -1.18
C MET A 236 8.34 11.11 -0.66
N ARG A 237 9.61 11.14 -0.33
CA ARG A 237 10.32 12.38 0.00
C ARG A 237 10.72 13.11 -1.26
N GLY A 238 10.45 14.40 -1.29
CA GLY A 238 10.90 15.30 -2.35
C GLY A 238 12.25 15.93 -2.06
N GLN A 239 12.70 16.82 -2.94
CA GLN A 239 14.03 17.44 -2.84
C GLN A 239 14.16 18.42 -1.66
N GLY A 240 13.05 18.99 -1.21
CA GLY A 240 13.02 19.98 -0.12
C GLY A 240 12.93 19.40 1.29
N GLY A 241 13.12 18.09 1.48
CA GLY A 241 12.89 17.43 2.78
C GLY A 241 11.39 17.38 3.16
N LYS A 242 10.50 17.56 2.20
CA LYS A 242 9.06 17.48 2.32
C LYS A 242 8.52 16.28 1.54
N LEU A 243 7.25 15.95 1.73
CA LEU A 243 6.60 14.88 0.99
C LEU A 243 6.23 15.35 -0.43
N ALA A 244 6.72 14.64 -1.43
CA ALA A 244 6.23 14.75 -2.81
C ALA A 244 4.92 13.97 -2.99
N ALA A 245 4.73 12.86 -2.23
CA ALA A 245 3.52 12.06 -2.29
C ALA A 245 3.25 11.31 -0.99
N ALA A 246 1.95 11.10 -0.69
CA ALA A 246 1.44 10.11 0.24
C ALA A 246 0.41 9.24 -0.50
N ARG A 247 0.69 7.96 -0.67
CA ARG A 247 -0.17 7.00 -1.37
C ARG A 247 -0.70 5.97 -0.39
N ILE A 248 -2.01 5.83 -0.33
CA ILE A 248 -2.69 5.00 0.67
C ILE A 248 -3.28 3.77 0.00
N TYR A 249 -3.10 2.62 0.61
CA TYR A 249 -3.56 1.32 0.18
C TYR A 249 -4.38 0.64 1.28
N GLY A 250 -5.48 0.06 0.89
CA GLY A 250 -6.42 -0.58 1.82
C GLY A 250 -7.62 0.29 2.16
N ASP A 251 -8.70 -0.37 2.51
CA ASP A 251 -9.97 0.28 2.79
C ASP A 251 -10.12 0.62 4.27
N ALA A 252 -10.57 1.84 4.56
CA ALA A 252 -11.20 2.16 5.82
C ALA A 252 -12.69 1.84 5.76
N ASP A 253 -13.29 1.53 6.90
CA ASP A 253 -14.73 1.30 7.00
C ASP A 253 -15.50 2.53 6.48
N ALA A 254 -16.48 2.27 5.59
CA ALA A 254 -17.32 3.34 5.02
C ALA A 254 -18.07 4.15 6.09
N SER A 255 -18.41 3.51 7.23
CA SER A 255 -19.08 4.17 8.36
C SER A 255 -18.18 5.14 9.13
N ALA A 256 -16.87 5.04 8.99
CA ALA A 256 -15.91 5.92 9.63
C ALA A 256 -15.63 7.21 8.86
N ARG A 257 -16.00 7.27 7.57
CA ARG A 257 -15.79 8.47 6.76
C ARG A 257 -16.92 9.47 6.98
N PRO A 258 -16.60 10.78 7.09
CA PRO A 258 -17.64 11.79 7.00
C PRO A 258 -18.34 11.67 5.64
N VAL A 259 -19.67 11.76 5.66
CA VAL A 259 -20.56 11.72 4.48
C VAL A 259 -20.38 12.98 3.64
#